data_111fab2fb5d23fbe51b15b7135b2baa5
#
_entry.id   111fab2fb5d23fbe51b15b7135b2baa5
#
_cell.length_a   1.000
_cell.length_b   1.000
_cell.length_c   1.000
_cell.angle_alpha   90.00
_cell.angle_beta   90.00
_cell.angle_gamma   90.00
#
_symmetry.space_group_name_H-M   'P 1'
#
loop_
_entity.id
_entity.type
_entity.pdbx_description
1 polymer ?
#
loop_
_entity_poly.entity_id
_entity_poly.type
_entity_poly.pdbx_seq_one_letter_code
_entity_poly.pdbx_strand_id
1 'polypeptide(L)'
;GSGGATNGFDATGTNNPSLFTFNNPSGVWEVVSNTNSNTLTAGTAYRLMVRGDRTINLSSNTPTPTTTILRATGSLKTGNFTPTLNQTADGYSFVGNPYQAPIDIKAVLSASSNMNPDVTYYWDPTLNTRGGFVTRDLSLNSNSVASNFNQYLQPGQAVFVKKANTNLTASMTITE
;
A
#
# COMPACT_ATOMS: atom_id res chain seq x y z
N GLY A 1 -14.23 -2.19 -2.84
CA GLY A 1 -15.33 -1.97 -1.90
C GLY A 1 -16.59 -2.69 -2.33
N SER A 2 -17.44 -3.05 -1.40
CA SER A 2 -18.74 -3.63 -1.72
C SER A 2 -19.60 -2.63 -2.52
N GLY A 3 -20.42 -3.12 -3.44
CA GLY A 3 -21.30 -2.32 -4.28
C GLY A 3 -20.69 -1.82 -5.59
N GLY A 4 -19.46 -2.20 -5.92
CA GLY A 4 -18.86 -1.92 -7.23
C GLY A 4 -19.00 -0.47 -7.69
N ALA A 5 -19.61 -0.26 -8.82
CA ALA A 5 -19.82 1.06 -9.43
C ALA A 5 -20.60 2.02 -8.53
N THR A 6 -21.55 1.53 -7.74
CA THR A 6 -22.31 2.35 -6.77
C THR A 6 -21.38 2.97 -5.71
N ASN A 7 -20.31 2.29 -5.34
CA ASN A 7 -19.35 2.71 -4.32
C ASN A 7 -18.00 3.14 -4.92
N GLY A 8 -17.93 3.44 -6.20
CA GLY A 8 -16.77 4.05 -6.84
C GLY A 8 -15.82 3.09 -7.57
N PHE A 9 -16.10 1.79 -7.59
CA PHE A 9 -15.35 0.84 -8.41
C PHE A 9 -16.12 0.56 -9.71
N ASP A 10 -15.74 1.23 -10.77
CA ASP A 10 -16.40 1.07 -12.06
C ASP A 10 -15.90 -0.17 -12.80
N ALA A 11 -16.83 -0.86 -13.48
CA ALA A 11 -16.47 -1.78 -14.54
C ALA A 11 -15.82 -0.96 -15.67
N THR A 12 -14.61 -1.33 -16.07
CA THR A 12 -13.90 -0.63 -17.15
C THR A 12 -14.10 -1.36 -18.46
N GLY A 13 -14.27 -0.63 -19.54
CA GLY A 13 -14.37 -1.21 -20.89
C GLY A 13 -13.11 -1.94 -21.35
N THR A 14 -12.00 -1.83 -20.58
CA THR A 14 -10.73 -2.49 -20.86
C THR A 14 -10.61 -3.88 -20.24
N ASN A 15 -11.53 -4.29 -19.37
CA ASN A 15 -11.49 -5.51 -18.55
C ASN A 15 -10.21 -5.68 -17.70
N ASN A 16 -9.38 -4.66 -17.59
CA ASN A 16 -8.19 -4.74 -16.74
C ASN A 16 -8.56 -4.51 -15.27
N PRO A 17 -8.05 -5.32 -14.34
CA PRO A 17 -8.30 -5.12 -12.92
C PRO A 17 -7.70 -3.79 -12.46
N SER A 18 -8.38 -3.12 -11.54
CA SER A 18 -7.95 -1.82 -10.98
C SER A 18 -7.59 -1.88 -9.50
N LEU A 19 -7.85 -2.99 -8.83
CA LEU A 19 -7.55 -3.18 -7.42
C LEU A 19 -6.80 -4.49 -7.21
N PHE A 20 -5.66 -4.38 -6.50
CA PHE A 20 -4.79 -5.50 -6.19
C PHE A 20 -4.41 -5.47 -4.71
N THR A 21 -4.20 -6.63 -4.13
CA THR A 21 -3.45 -6.82 -2.89
C THR A 21 -2.13 -7.55 -3.17
N PHE A 22 -1.24 -7.58 -2.20
CA PHE A 22 0.03 -8.27 -2.29
C PHE A 22 0.06 -9.44 -1.32
N ASN A 23 0.24 -10.64 -1.83
CA ASN A 23 0.40 -11.82 -1.00
C ASN A 23 1.83 -11.83 -0.45
N ASN A 24 1.99 -11.33 0.77
CA ASN A 24 3.29 -11.20 1.39
C ASN A 24 4.07 -12.54 1.48
N PRO A 25 3.47 -13.66 1.91
CA PRO A 25 4.16 -14.94 1.93
C PRO A 25 4.76 -15.38 0.60
N SER A 26 4.02 -15.22 -0.49
CA SER A 26 4.47 -15.64 -1.83
C SER A 26 5.18 -14.54 -2.62
N GLY A 27 5.07 -13.28 -2.20
CA GLY A 27 5.69 -12.15 -2.87
C GLY A 27 5.05 -11.78 -4.21
N VAL A 28 3.75 -12.05 -4.40
CA VAL A 28 3.05 -11.81 -5.67
C VAL A 28 1.83 -10.91 -5.52
N TRP A 29 1.53 -10.17 -6.58
CA TRP A 29 0.32 -9.37 -6.67
C TRP A 29 -0.89 -10.26 -6.99
N GLU A 30 -1.96 -10.07 -6.24
CA GLU A 30 -3.24 -10.74 -6.43
C GLU A 30 -4.34 -9.74 -6.76
N VAL A 31 -5.16 -10.10 -7.75
CA VAL A 31 -6.31 -9.29 -8.15
C VAL A 31 -7.43 -9.44 -7.12
N VAL A 32 -8.02 -8.34 -6.69
CA VAL A 32 -9.30 -8.38 -5.97
C VAL A 32 -10.40 -8.63 -7.02
N SER A 33 -10.82 -9.88 -7.13
CA SER A 33 -11.63 -10.39 -8.25
C SER A 33 -13.04 -9.82 -8.29
N ASN A 34 -13.61 -9.46 -7.15
CA ASN A 34 -14.99 -8.97 -7.07
C ASN A 34 -15.12 -7.78 -6.11
N THR A 35 -15.04 -6.56 -6.66
CA THR A 35 -15.21 -5.33 -5.89
C THR A 35 -16.66 -5.04 -5.50
N ASN A 36 -17.64 -5.80 -6.00
CA ASN A 36 -19.04 -5.67 -5.59
C ASN A 36 -19.31 -6.28 -4.21
N SER A 37 -18.58 -7.35 -3.86
CA SER A 37 -18.80 -8.09 -2.62
C SER A 37 -17.64 -8.02 -1.64
N ASN A 38 -16.39 -7.85 -2.12
CA ASN A 38 -15.23 -7.78 -1.27
C ASN A 38 -15.16 -6.45 -0.51
N THR A 39 -14.82 -6.52 0.77
CA THR A 39 -14.54 -5.36 1.62
C THR A 39 -13.04 -5.14 1.74
N LEU A 40 -12.64 -3.90 1.95
CA LEU A 40 -11.26 -3.58 2.31
C LEU A 40 -11.05 -3.88 3.81
N THR A 41 -9.89 -4.41 4.14
CA THR A 41 -9.50 -4.74 5.52
C THR A 41 -8.45 -3.75 6.00
N ALA A 42 -8.64 -3.18 7.18
CA ALA A 42 -7.68 -2.26 7.78
C ALA A 42 -6.31 -2.94 7.96
N GLY A 43 -5.24 -2.22 7.59
CA GLY A 43 -3.88 -2.74 7.62
C GLY A 43 -3.47 -3.59 6.41
N THR A 44 -4.43 -4.13 5.64
CA THR A 44 -4.13 -4.74 4.34
C THR A 44 -3.76 -3.64 3.35
N ALA A 45 -2.61 -3.79 2.72
CA ALA A 45 -2.15 -2.86 1.71
C ALA A 45 -2.76 -3.19 0.34
N TYR A 46 -3.23 -2.16 -0.36
CA TYR A 46 -3.84 -2.27 -1.68
C TYR A 46 -3.13 -1.37 -2.68
N ARG A 47 -3.02 -1.83 -3.91
CA ARG A 47 -2.68 -1.01 -5.07
C ARG A 47 -3.94 -0.74 -5.86
N LEU A 48 -4.32 0.54 -5.95
CA LEU A 48 -5.51 0.99 -6.64
C LEU A 48 -5.11 1.85 -7.84
N MET A 49 -5.68 1.58 -9.01
CA MET A 49 -5.61 2.48 -10.14
C MET A 49 -6.78 3.48 -10.06
N VAL A 50 -6.45 4.74 -9.82
CA VAL A 50 -7.41 5.85 -9.82
C VAL A 50 -7.30 6.58 -11.15
N ARG A 51 -8.41 6.64 -11.91
CA ARG A 51 -8.46 7.30 -13.21
C ARG A 51 -8.95 8.75 -13.12
N GLY A 52 -9.71 9.06 -12.10
CA GLY A 52 -10.41 10.32 -11.93
C GLY A 52 -11.86 10.11 -11.51
N ASP A 53 -12.67 11.14 -11.68
CA ASP A 53 -14.12 11.06 -11.47
C ASP A 53 -14.82 10.29 -12.63
N ARG A 54 -16.13 10.09 -12.51
CA ARG A 54 -16.90 9.31 -13.49
C ARG A 54 -17.20 10.02 -14.79
N THR A 55 -16.76 11.26 -14.95
CA THR A 55 -16.94 12.03 -16.19
C THR A 55 -15.85 11.74 -17.21
N ILE A 56 -14.78 11.06 -16.82
CA ILE A 56 -13.68 10.66 -17.70
C ILE A 56 -14.07 9.48 -18.60
N ASN A 57 -13.27 9.26 -19.64
CA ASN A 57 -13.45 8.10 -20.52
C ASN A 57 -13.02 6.80 -19.80
N LEU A 58 -13.98 6.02 -19.33
CA LEU A 58 -13.77 4.75 -18.62
C LEU A 58 -13.30 3.62 -19.54
N SER A 59 -13.37 3.78 -20.85
CA SER A 59 -12.86 2.81 -21.83
C SER A 59 -11.38 2.96 -22.14
N SER A 60 -10.73 4.02 -21.61
CA SER A 60 -9.31 4.28 -21.80
C SER A 60 -8.52 3.92 -20.53
N ASN A 61 -7.34 3.34 -20.70
CA ASN A 61 -6.37 3.17 -19.59
C ASN A 61 -5.48 4.41 -19.38
N THR A 62 -5.59 5.42 -20.24
CA THR A 62 -4.78 6.64 -20.22
C THR A 62 -5.64 7.91 -20.35
N PRO A 63 -6.78 8.03 -19.65
CA PRO A 63 -7.53 9.27 -19.66
C PRO A 63 -6.75 10.35 -18.91
N THR A 64 -7.04 11.61 -19.21
CA THR A 64 -6.52 12.72 -18.40
C THR A 64 -7.08 12.61 -16.99
N PRO A 65 -6.25 12.56 -15.94
CA PRO A 65 -6.71 12.43 -14.58
C PRO A 65 -7.51 13.66 -14.13
N THR A 66 -8.54 13.43 -13.31
CA THR A 66 -9.29 14.47 -12.61
C THR A 66 -9.13 14.30 -11.10
N THR A 67 -9.40 15.35 -10.34
CA THR A 67 -9.33 15.30 -8.87
C THR A 67 -10.34 14.28 -8.34
N THR A 68 -9.84 13.33 -7.56
CA THR A 68 -10.66 12.26 -7.00
C THR A 68 -10.43 12.16 -5.50
N ILE A 69 -11.52 12.16 -4.73
CA ILE A 69 -11.47 11.94 -3.29
C ILE A 69 -11.84 10.49 -2.99
N LEU A 70 -10.87 9.74 -2.50
CA LEU A 70 -11.11 8.38 -2.02
C LEU A 70 -11.75 8.43 -0.64
N ARG A 71 -12.79 7.64 -0.44
CA ARG A 71 -13.51 7.54 0.84
C ARG A 71 -13.70 6.08 1.21
N ALA A 72 -13.55 5.78 2.49
CA ALA A 72 -13.88 4.48 3.07
C ALA A 72 -14.75 4.68 4.29
N THR A 73 -15.65 3.74 4.55
CA THR A 73 -16.49 3.69 5.76
C THR A 73 -16.30 2.34 6.42
N GLY A 74 -16.29 2.32 7.75
CA GLY A 74 -16.10 1.09 8.53
C GLY A 74 -15.79 1.40 9.98
N SER A 75 -15.58 0.36 10.76
CA SER A 75 -15.11 0.50 12.14
C SER A 75 -13.63 0.91 12.15
N LEU A 76 -13.27 1.77 13.09
CA LEU A 76 -11.87 2.11 13.32
C LEU A 76 -11.11 0.86 13.79
N LYS A 77 -9.93 0.67 13.28
CA LYS A 77 -9.00 -0.32 13.82
C LYS A 77 -8.37 0.26 15.08
N THR A 78 -8.48 -0.49 16.17
CA THR A 78 -7.87 -0.20 17.47
C THR A 78 -6.98 -1.36 17.92
N GLY A 79 -6.09 -1.10 18.89
CA GLY A 79 -5.14 -2.08 19.41
C GLY A 79 -4.08 -2.49 18.40
N ASN A 80 -3.21 -3.37 18.79
CA ASN A 80 -2.07 -3.79 17.98
C ASN A 80 -2.48 -4.43 16.64
N PHE A 81 -1.65 -4.21 15.62
CA PHE A 81 -1.77 -4.84 14.32
C PHE A 81 -0.47 -5.57 13.95
N THR A 82 -0.56 -6.86 13.65
CA THR A 82 0.57 -7.69 13.24
C THR A 82 0.32 -8.19 11.83
N PRO A 83 0.99 -7.63 10.80
CA PRO A 83 0.85 -8.09 9.42
C PRO A 83 1.52 -9.44 9.23
N THR A 84 0.99 -10.24 8.30
CA THR A 84 1.69 -11.40 7.77
C THR A 84 2.85 -10.92 6.89
N LEU A 85 4.05 -11.45 7.10
CA LEU A 85 5.27 -11.03 6.40
C LEU A 85 5.79 -12.13 5.47
N ASN A 86 6.55 -11.71 4.46
CA ASN A 86 7.41 -12.60 3.69
C ASN A 86 8.54 -13.11 4.59
N GLN A 87 8.73 -14.43 4.63
CA GLN A 87 9.75 -15.06 5.47
C GLN A 87 11.03 -15.45 4.70
N THR A 88 11.07 -15.19 3.39
CA THR A 88 12.29 -15.38 2.58
C THR A 88 13.32 -14.31 2.94
N ALA A 89 14.59 -14.66 3.04
CA ALA A 89 15.70 -13.71 3.22
C ALA A 89 15.63 -12.64 2.12
N ASP A 90 15.78 -11.37 2.49
CA ASP A 90 15.61 -10.20 1.60
C ASP A 90 14.21 -10.05 0.98
N GLY A 91 13.23 -10.82 1.41
CA GLY A 91 11.84 -10.78 0.92
C GLY A 91 11.13 -9.49 1.28
N TYR A 92 10.21 -9.07 0.41
CA TYR A 92 9.42 -7.86 0.59
C TYR A 92 8.02 -8.17 1.11
N SER A 93 7.52 -7.29 1.96
CA SER A 93 6.13 -7.30 2.43
C SER A 93 5.50 -5.93 2.20
N PHE A 94 4.27 -5.91 1.70
CA PHE A 94 3.50 -4.70 1.50
C PHE A 94 2.58 -4.50 2.69
N VAL A 95 2.74 -3.38 3.41
CA VAL A 95 2.09 -3.12 4.70
C VAL A 95 1.38 -1.78 4.65
N GLY A 96 0.11 -1.76 5.02
CA GLY A 96 -0.71 -0.54 5.13
C GLY A 96 -0.74 0.00 6.55
N ASN A 97 -0.89 1.31 6.69
CA ASN A 97 -1.22 1.91 7.98
C ASN A 97 -2.64 1.46 8.39
N PRO A 98 -2.81 0.74 9.52
CA PRO A 98 -4.11 0.25 9.95
C PRO A 98 -4.97 1.32 10.63
N TYR A 99 -4.38 2.46 11.02
CA TYR A 99 -5.00 3.47 11.87
C TYR A 99 -5.39 4.74 11.10
N GLN A 100 -6.17 5.58 11.76
CA GLN A 100 -6.53 6.92 11.26
C GLN A 100 -5.55 8.02 11.74
N ALA A 101 -4.40 7.63 12.29
CA ALA A 101 -3.30 8.51 12.66
C ALA A 101 -2.03 8.11 11.89
N PRO A 102 -1.09 9.03 11.66
CA PRO A 102 0.20 8.69 11.10
C PRO A 102 0.98 7.75 12.02
N ILE A 103 1.70 6.77 11.45
CA ILE A 103 2.62 5.90 12.19
C ILE A 103 4.07 6.20 11.80
N ASP A 104 4.98 6.14 12.76
CA ASP A 104 6.43 6.22 12.50
C ASP A 104 6.95 4.84 12.09
N ILE A 105 7.06 4.62 10.76
CA ILE A 105 7.51 3.31 10.24
C ILE A 105 8.96 3.01 10.61
N LYS A 106 9.81 4.04 10.86
CA LYS A 106 11.17 3.85 11.34
C LYS A 106 11.16 3.26 12.76
N ALA A 107 10.34 3.82 13.65
CA ALA A 107 10.18 3.28 15.01
C ALA A 107 9.64 1.85 15.00
N VAL A 108 8.63 1.58 14.16
CA VAL A 108 8.05 0.24 13.99
C VAL A 108 9.10 -0.76 13.52
N LEU A 109 9.90 -0.44 12.50
CA LEU A 109 10.93 -1.34 11.98
C LEU A 109 12.05 -1.57 12.97
N SER A 110 12.46 -0.52 13.71
CA SER A 110 13.49 -0.62 14.75
C SER A 110 13.07 -1.52 15.92
N ALA A 111 11.77 -1.60 16.20
CA ALA A 111 11.20 -2.48 17.22
C ALA A 111 10.87 -3.88 16.69
N SER A 112 11.02 -4.12 15.40
CA SER A 112 10.69 -5.38 14.74
C SER A 112 11.86 -6.37 14.81
N SER A 113 11.56 -7.68 14.72
CA SER A 113 12.58 -8.71 14.67
C SER A 113 12.86 -9.14 13.24
N ASN A 114 14.15 -9.20 12.88
CA ASN A 114 14.64 -9.68 11.58
C ASN A 114 14.04 -8.94 10.36
N MET A 115 13.69 -7.68 10.55
CA MET A 115 13.37 -6.73 9.50
C MET A 115 14.57 -5.84 9.21
N ASN A 116 14.67 -5.33 7.98
CA ASN A 116 15.64 -4.29 7.66
C ASN A 116 15.11 -2.94 8.18
N PRO A 117 15.79 -2.28 9.14
CA PRO A 117 15.31 -1.04 9.75
C PRO A 117 15.65 0.21 8.93
N ASP A 118 16.50 0.07 7.90
CA ASP A 118 17.13 1.23 7.24
C ASP A 118 16.39 1.69 6.00
N VAL A 119 15.56 0.83 5.37
CA VAL A 119 14.96 1.16 4.09
C VAL A 119 13.50 0.76 4.00
N THR A 120 12.73 1.62 3.33
CA THR A 120 11.35 1.35 2.89
C THR A 120 11.16 1.80 1.45
N TYR A 121 10.11 1.28 0.76
CA TYR A 121 9.87 1.59 -0.64
C TYR A 121 8.43 2.04 -0.83
N TYR A 122 8.27 3.24 -1.36
CA TYR A 122 6.99 3.87 -1.65
C TYR A 122 6.74 3.92 -3.15
N TRP A 123 5.48 3.82 -3.55
CA TRP A 123 5.08 4.13 -4.90
C TRP A 123 4.70 5.60 -5.00
N ASP A 124 5.42 6.34 -5.84
CA ASP A 124 5.11 7.73 -6.16
C ASP A 124 4.46 7.81 -7.54
N PRO A 125 3.16 8.10 -7.63
CA PRO A 125 2.45 8.18 -8.90
C PRO A 125 2.86 9.39 -9.74
N THR A 126 3.57 10.36 -9.17
CA THR A 126 4.01 11.58 -9.86
C THR A 126 5.33 11.42 -10.61
N LEU A 127 6.06 10.34 -10.35
CA LEU A 127 7.31 10.04 -11.03
C LEU A 127 7.05 9.42 -12.41
N ASN A 128 7.74 9.92 -13.42
CA ASN A 128 7.64 9.43 -14.78
C ASN A 128 6.19 9.47 -15.32
N THR A 129 5.92 8.75 -16.41
CA THR A 129 4.59 8.69 -17.03
C THR A 129 3.60 7.79 -16.27
N ARG A 130 4.10 6.82 -15.51
CA ARG A 130 3.28 5.78 -14.87
C ARG A 130 3.52 5.62 -13.38
N GLY A 131 4.25 6.52 -12.75
CA GLY A 131 4.74 6.40 -11.39
C GLY A 131 6.08 5.66 -11.30
N GLY A 132 6.65 5.62 -10.11
CA GLY A 132 7.91 4.94 -9.83
C GLY A 132 8.06 4.62 -8.36
N PHE A 133 8.94 3.66 -8.04
CA PHE A 133 9.30 3.41 -6.66
C PHE A 133 10.36 4.40 -6.18
N VAL A 134 10.15 4.89 -4.97
CA VAL A 134 11.09 5.70 -4.20
C VAL A 134 11.63 4.83 -3.07
N THR A 135 12.93 4.66 -3.00
CA THR A 135 13.58 4.11 -1.81
C THR A 135 13.73 5.23 -0.79
N ARG A 136 13.14 5.04 0.37
CA ARG A 136 13.35 5.90 1.53
C ARG A 136 14.41 5.28 2.41
N ASP A 137 15.57 5.93 2.50
CA ASP A 137 16.60 5.60 3.49
C ASP A 137 16.23 6.25 4.82
N LEU A 138 15.90 5.42 5.79
CA LEU A 138 15.48 5.83 7.13
C LEU A 138 16.69 6.19 8.01
N SER A 139 17.86 5.63 7.71
CA SER A 139 19.11 5.93 8.46
C SER A 139 19.66 7.29 8.07
N LEU A 140 19.69 7.59 6.76
CA LEU A 140 20.18 8.86 6.21
C LEU A 140 19.10 9.94 6.10
N ASN A 141 17.85 9.60 6.38
CA ASN A 141 16.70 10.49 6.24
C ASN A 141 16.57 11.08 4.83
N SER A 142 16.80 10.28 3.79
CA SER A 142 16.84 10.72 2.40
C SER A 142 16.00 9.82 1.48
N ASN A 143 15.62 10.35 0.33
CA ASN A 143 14.94 9.62 -0.74
C ASN A 143 15.89 9.42 -1.92
N SER A 144 15.74 8.29 -2.63
CA SER A 144 16.55 7.97 -3.81
C SER A 144 16.34 8.94 -4.98
N VAL A 145 15.19 9.62 -5.00
CA VAL A 145 14.83 10.68 -5.95
C VAL A 145 14.03 11.76 -5.21
N ALA A 146 13.89 12.93 -5.83
CA ALA A 146 13.06 14.01 -5.26
C ALA A 146 11.61 13.52 -5.06
N SER A 147 11.16 13.45 -3.82
CA SER A 147 9.83 13.02 -3.41
C SER A 147 9.53 13.52 -2.00
N ASN A 148 8.24 13.64 -1.67
CA ASN A 148 7.77 14.11 -0.37
C ASN A 148 7.61 12.98 0.68
N PHE A 149 8.00 11.75 0.36
CA PHE A 149 7.92 10.66 1.34
C PHE A 149 8.91 10.86 2.50
N ASN A 150 8.44 10.55 3.68
CA ASN A 150 9.20 10.61 4.92
C ASN A 150 8.94 9.33 5.75
N GLN A 151 9.37 9.32 7.00
CA GLN A 151 9.19 8.16 7.88
C GLN A 151 7.76 7.99 8.42
N TYR A 152 6.88 8.98 8.23
CA TYR A 152 5.52 8.95 8.75
C TYR A 152 4.55 8.43 7.68
N LEU A 153 4.08 7.21 7.85
CA LEU A 153 3.09 6.58 6.97
C LEU A 153 1.70 7.12 7.34
N GLN A 154 1.12 7.89 6.44
CA GLN A 154 -0.16 8.55 6.67
C GLN A 154 -1.34 7.55 6.66
N PRO A 155 -2.51 7.88 7.24
CA PRO A 155 -3.73 7.12 7.05
C PRO A 155 -4.00 6.85 5.56
N GLY A 156 -4.33 5.59 5.23
CA GLY A 156 -4.58 5.18 3.84
C GLY A 156 -3.33 4.99 2.97
N GLN A 157 -2.15 5.18 3.51
CA GLN A 157 -0.90 4.86 2.81
C GLN A 157 -0.42 3.44 3.11
N ALA A 158 0.39 2.91 2.20
CA ALA A 158 1.06 1.64 2.33
C ALA A 158 2.50 1.74 1.81
N VAL A 159 3.36 0.86 2.31
CA VAL A 159 4.79 0.84 2.05
C VAL A 159 5.29 -0.59 1.91
N PHE A 160 6.28 -0.82 1.06
CA PHE A 160 7.05 -2.06 1.12
C PHE A 160 8.12 -1.96 2.18
N VAL A 161 8.17 -2.97 3.03
CA VAL A 161 9.22 -3.22 4.01
C VAL A 161 9.99 -4.47 3.61
N LYS A 162 11.24 -4.57 4.00
CA LYS A 162 12.13 -5.67 3.60
C LYS A 162 12.52 -6.50 4.82
N LYS A 163 12.49 -7.81 4.68
CA LYS A 163 13.08 -8.71 5.67
C LYS A 163 14.61 -8.59 5.65
N ALA A 164 15.25 -8.71 6.80
CA ALA A 164 16.71 -8.83 6.86
C ALA A 164 17.21 -10.07 6.10
N ASN A 165 18.44 -10.00 5.62
CA ASN A 165 19.09 -11.15 4.97
C ASN A 165 19.48 -12.20 6.03
N THR A 166 18.51 -12.94 6.50
CA THR A 166 18.66 -13.98 7.52
C THR A 166 17.59 -15.05 7.35
N ASN A 167 17.87 -16.27 7.81
CA ASN A 167 16.92 -17.37 7.85
C ASN A 167 16.03 -17.36 9.12
N LEU A 168 16.19 -16.38 10.01
CA LEU A 168 15.37 -16.23 11.20
C LEU A 168 13.98 -15.70 10.84
N THR A 169 12.97 -16.05 11.60
CA THR A 169 11.59 -15.58 11.40
C THR A 169 11.48 -14.07 11.66
N ALA A 170 10.93 -13.35 10.68
CA ALA A 170 10.62 -11.94 10.83
C ALA A 170 9.27 -11.73 11.52
N SER A 171 9.23 -10.72 12.38
CA SER A 171 7.97 -10.28 13.00
C SER A 171 7.94 -8.75 13.10
N MET A 172 6.75 -8.19 12.98
CA MET A 172 6.47 -6.76 13.09
C MET A 172 5.13 -6.55 13.76
N THR A 173 5.06 -5.59 14.68
CA THR A 173 3.81 -5.17 15.29
C THR A 173 3.71 -3.65 15.22
N ILE A 174 2.57 -3.16 14.72
CA ILE A 174 2.24 -1.75 14.72
C ILE A 174 1.31 -1.52 15.92
N THR A 175 1.75 -0.69 16.85
CA THR A 175 0.99 -0.31 18.04
C THR A 175 0.19 0.96 17.77
N GLU A 176 -0.98 1.06 18.41
CA GLU A 176 -1.80 2.27 18.39
C GLU A 176 -1.11 3.40 19.17
#